data_f23e74f9129f1c56e8feea3d31324c7c
#
_entry.id   f23e74f9129f1c56e8feea3d31324c7c
#
_cell.length_a   1.000
_cell.length_b   1.000
_cell.length_c   1.000
_cell.angle_alpha   90.00
_cell.angle_beta   90.00
_cell.angle_gamma   90.00
#
_symmetry.space_group_name_H-M   'P 1'
#
loop_
_entity.id
_entity.type
_entity.pdbx_description
1 polymer ?
#
loop_
_entity_poly.entity_id
_entity_poly.type
_entity_poly.pdbx_seq_one_letter_code
_entity_poly.pdbx_strand_id
1 'polypeptide(L)'
;MKLGEWQMGSNAAVDTGRPLAIEARGIVKRFDGFTAVDGIDLMVPEGAIYGILGPNGAGKTTTLRMLLGIIDPDAGVRRVLGHDRPHEVAHAIGYLPEERGLYPSMKAFEAIAFLGALRGLPLKEGRE
;
A
#
# COMPACT_ATOMS: atom_id res chain seq x y z
N MET A 1 21.01 -2.43 20.43
CA MET A 1 21.47 -2.66 19.04
C MET A 1 20.77 -1.61 18.17
N LYS A 2 21.51 -0.59 17.73
CA LYS A 2 20.96 0.49 16.89
C LYS A 2 20.61 -0.13 15.54
N LEU A 3 19.32 -0.17 15.20
CA LEU A 3 18.85 -0.49 13.88
C LEU A 3 19.35 0.59 12.92
N GLY A 4 19.95 0.14 11.80
CA GLY A 4 20.66 0.99 10.88
C GLY A 4 19.83 2.19 10.42
N GLU A 5 20.50 3.32 10.36
CA GLU A 5 19.99 4.55 9.80
C GLU A 5 19.49 4.28 8.39
N TRP A 6 18.19 4.46 8.20
CA TRP A 6 17.59 4.52 6.89
C TRP A 6 18.12 5.80 6.21
N GLN A 7 19.08 5.64 5.33
CA GLN A 7 19.29 6.68 4.33
C GLN A 7 18.16 6.56 3.30
N MET A 8 17.05 7.20 3.60
CA MET A 8 16.13 7.55 2.54
C MET A 8 16.91 8.48 1.60
N GLY A 9 17.12 8.03 0.37
CA GLY A 9 17.51 8.94 -0.68
C GLY A 9 16.57 10.14 -0.56
N SER A 10 17.14 11.33 -0.44
CA SER A 10 16.40 12.57 -0.34
C SER A 10 15.29 12.51 -1.37
N ASN A 11 14.05 12.43 -0.92
CA ASN A 11 12.88 12.63 -1.74
C ASN A 11 12.89 14.14 -2.06
N ALA A 12 13.86 14.55 -2.89
CA ALA A 12 13.80 15.83 -3.55
C ALA A 12 12.42 15.80 -4.20
N ALA A 13 11.55 16.69 -3.75
CA ALA A 13 10.22 16.84 -4.30
C ALA A 13 10.36 16.78 -5.81
N VAL A 14 10.03 15.65 -6.41
CA VAL A 14 9.93 15.54 -7.84
C VAL A 14 8.68 16.32 -8.16
N ASP A 15 8.85 17.63 -8.33
CA ASP A 15 7.81 18.50 -8.88
C ASP A 15 7.61 18.07 -10.33
N THR A 16 6.86 17.03 -10.52
CA THR A 16 6.52 16.52 -11.86
C THR A 16 5.39 17.32 -12.47
N GLY A 17 4.81 18.30 -11.76
CA GLY A 17 3.58 18.97 -12.15
C GLY A 17 2.37 18.02 -12.23
N ARG A 18 2.53 16.76 -11.83
CA ARG A 18 1.48 15.74 -11.82
C ARG A 18 0.82 15.67 -10.45
N PRO A 19 -0.50 15.41 -10.39
CA PRO A 19 -1.16 15.13 -9.14
C PRO A 19 -0.53 13.90 -8.45
N LEU A 20 -0.60 13.87 -7.13
CA LEU A 20 -0.07 12.77 -6.34
C LEU A 20 -1.15 11.68 -6.18
N ALA A 21 -0.80 10.46 -6.55
CA ALA A 21 -1.62 9.28 -6.23
C ALA A 21 -1.50 8.91 -4.75
N ILE A 22 -0.31 9.09 -4.16
CA ILE A 22 -0.09 8.87 -2.73
C ILE A 22 0.72 10.05 -2.18
N GLU A 23 0.25 10.61 -1.08
CA GLU A 23 0.95 11.56 -0.26
C GLU A 23 0.91 11.05 1.19
N ALA A 24 2.07 10.87 1.81
CA ALA A 24 2.19 10.56 3.22
C ALA A 24 3.29 11.43 3.81
N ARG A 25 3.04 12.00 4.99
CA ARG A 25 4.00 12.85 5.69
C ARG A 25 4.10 12.48 7.15
N GLY A 26 5.30 12.18 7.60
CA GLY A 26 5.61 11.87 8.98
C GLY A 26 4.81 10.69 9.53
N ILE A 27 4.45 9.70 8.71
CA ILE A 27 3.63 8.57 9.18
C ILE A 27 4.42 7.70 10.13
N VAL A 28 3.80 7.41 11.29
CA VAL A 28 4.38 6.59 12.36
C VAL A 28 3.45 5.44 12.68
N LYS A 29 4.01 4.27 12.95
CA LYS A 29 3.27 3.13 13.49
C LYS A 29 4.06 2.43 14.58
N ARG A 30 3.40 2.21 15.72
CA ARG A 30 3.94 1.51 16.87
C ARG A 30 3.07 0.30 17.20
N PHE A 31 3.72 -0.79 17.64
CA PHE A 31 3.08 -2.00 18.15
C PHE A 31 3.81 -2.41 19.43
N ASP A 32 3.09 -2.52 20.53
CA ASP A 32 3.58 -3.07 21.82
C ASP A 32 5.02 -2.66 22.19
N GLY A 33 5.29 -1.36 22.15
CA GLY A 33 6.62 -0.80 22.46
C GLY A 33 7.65 -0.85 21.33
N PHE A 34 7.30 -1.38 20.18
CA PHE A 34 8.14 -1.39 18.97
C PHE A 34 7.64 -0.38 17.94
N THR A 35 8.52 0.47 17.44
CA THR A 35 8.21 1.40 16.35
C THR A 35 8.50 0.70 15.02
N ALA A 36 7.45 0.30 14.32
CA ALA A 36 7.55 -0.38 13.03
C ALA A 36 7.79 0.58 11.86
N VAL A 37 7.26 1.80 11.97
CA VAL A 37 7.45 2.88 11.00
C VAL A 37 7.66 4.17 11.79
N ASP A 38 8.71 4.92 11.48
CA ASP A 38 9.11 6.10 12.24
C ASP A 38 9.30 7.31 11.31
N GLY A 39 8.23 8.09 11.15
CA GLY A 39 8.27 9.39 10.48
C GLY A 39 8.55 9.31 8.98
N ILE A 40 7.96 8.37 8.26
CA ILE A 40 8.19 8.22 6.81
C ILE A 40 7.38 9.22 6.00
N ASP A 41 8.04 9.84 5.02
CA ASP A 41 7.44 10.66 3.98
C ASP A 41 7.43 9.91 2.65
N LEU A 42 6.29 9.95 1.93
CA LEU A 42 6.12 9.35 0.62
C LEU A 42 5.31 10.28 -0.28
N MET A 43 5.82 10.54 -1.48
CA MET A 43 5.12 11.27 -2.53
C MET A 43 5.21 10.47 -3.83
N VAL A 44 4.09 9.90 -4.25
CA VAL A 44 4.02 9.08 -5.46
C VAL A 44 3.12 9.79 -6.48
N PRO A 45 3.68 10.28 -7.59
CA PRO A 45 2.89 10.90 -8.65
C PRO A 45 1.97 9.89 -9.33
N GLU A 46 0.86 10.37 -9.88
CA GLU A 46 -0.01 9.54 -10.73
C GLU A 46 0.75 8.97 -11.95
N GLY A 47 0.48 7.70 -12.27
CA GLY A 47 1.11 6.98 -13.38
C GLY A 47 2.56 6.57 -13.12
N ALA A 48 3.11 6.80 -11.92
CA ALA A 48 4.47 6.39 -11.58
C ALA A 48 4.52 4.91 -11.14
N ILE A 49 5.66 4.27 -11.41
CA ILE A 49 6.07 3.03 -10.76
C ILE A 49 7.00 3.41 -9.62
N TYR A 50 6.62 3.06 -8.40
CA TYR A 50 7.35 3.41 -7.20
C TYR A 50 7.76 2.17 -6.42
N GLY A 51 9.04 2.05 -6.09
CA GLY A 51 9.59 0.92 -5.33
C GLY A 51 9.91 1.30 -3.89
N ILE A 52 9.48 0.46 -2.94
CA ILE A 52 9.86 0.54 -1.53
C ILE A 52 10.83 -0.59 -1.24
N LEU A 53 12.11 -0.27 -1.02
CA LEU A 53 13.17 -1.23 -0.80
C LEU A 53 13.62 -1.20 0.66
N GLY A 54 14.07 -2.33 1.16
CA GLY A 54 14.62 -2.43 2.51
C GLY A 54 14.67 -3.88 3.02
N PRO A 55 15.41 -4.16 4.10
CA PRO A 55 15.51 -5.48 4.69
C PRO A 55 14.16 -5.97 5.27
N ASN A 56 14.09 -7.24 5.63
CA ASN A 56 12.95 -7.77 6.36
C ASN A 56 12.82 -7.08 7.73
N GLY A 57 11.58 -6.78 8.13
CA GLY A 57 11.32 -6.04 9.35
C GLY A 57 11.42 -4.51 9.23
N ALA A 58 11.76 -4.00 8.08
CA ALA A 58 11.93 -2.57 7.82
C ALA A 58 10.63 -1.75 7.74
N GLY A 59 9.48 -2.29 8.07
CA GLY A 59 8.22 -1.56 8.03
C GLY A 59 7.56 -1.44 6.65
N LYS A 60 8.10 -2.04 5.58
CA LYS A 60 7.55 -1.96 4.22
C LYS A 60 6.07 -2.37 4.16
N THR A 61 5.78 -3.57 4.64
CA THR A 61 4.40 -4.12 4.67
C THR A 61 3.48 -3.29 5.56
N THR A 62 3.99 -2.80 6.70
CA THR A 62 3.25 -1.92 7.60
C THR A 62 2.90 -0.60 6.91
N THR A 63 3.87 0.00 6.22
CA THR A 63 3.65 1.22 5.42
C THR A 63 2.58 0.99 4.35
N LEU A 64 2.68 -0.08 3.56
CA LEU A 64 1.66 -0.42 2.55
C LEU A 64 0.28 -0.61 3.19
N ARG A 65 0.18 -1.31 4.31
CA ARG A 65 -1.11 -1.51 5.02
C ARG A 65 -1.69 -0.18 5.53
N MET A 66 -0.86 0.76 5.96
CA MET A 66 -1.32 2.11 6.32
C MET A 66 -1.84 2.86 5.09
N LEU A 67 -1.12 2.82 3.96
CA LEU A 67 -1.56 3.48 2.72
C LEU A 67 -2.88 2.91 2.19
N LEU A 68 -3.10 1.61 2.36
CA LEU A 68 -4.34 0.93 1.97
C LEU A 68 -5.51 1.14 2.94
N GLY A 69 -5.27 1.74 4.10
CA GLY A 69 -6.29 1.89 5.14
C GLY A 69 -6.65 0.60 5.88
N ILE A 70 -5.80 -0.43 5.79
CA ILE A 70 -5.97 -1.67 6.56
C ILE A 70 -5.65 -1.45 8.03
N ILE A 71 -4.67 -0.58 8.32
CA ILE A 71 -4.33 -0.10 9.65
C ILE A 71 -4.17 1.42 9.59
N ASP A 72 -4.45 2.10 10.71
CA ASP A 72 -4.23 3.54 10.81
C ASP A 72 -2.84 3.86 11.35
N PRO A 73 -2.19 4.93 10.87
CA PRO A 73 -0.98 5.47 11.48
C PRO A 73 -1.31 6.04 12.87
N ASP A 74 -0.35 5.97 13.79
CA ASP A 74 -0.46 6.57 15.12
C ASP A 74 -0.11 8.06 15.10
N ALA A 75 0.62 8.51 14.08
CA ALA A 75 0.93 9.91 13.81
C ALA A 75 1.20 10.13 12.33
N GLY A 76 1.23 11.42 11.93
CA GLY A 76 1.40 11.84 10.55
C GLY A 76 0.08 11.87 9.79
N VAL A 77 0.17 12.18 8.51
CA VAL A 77 -0.98 12.29 7.61
C VAL A 77 -0.73 11.46 6.36
N ARG A 78 -1.81 10.90 5.79
CA ARG A 78 -1.77 10.22 4.50
C ARG A 78 -2.94 10.66 3.65
N ARG A 79 -2.71 10.70 2.35
CA ARG A 79 -3.73 10.93 1.35
C ARG A 79 -3.51 9.98 0.18
N VAL A 80 -4.55 9.31 -0.25
CA VAL A 80 -4.50 8.35 -1.36
C VAL A 80 -5.59 8.71 -2.35
N LEU A 81 -5.20 8.93 -3.61
CA LEU A 81 -6.08 9.40 -4.68
C LEU A 81 -6.89 10.64 -4.26
N GLY A 82 -6.26 11.57 -3.54
CA GLY A 82 -6.88 12.79 -3.06
C GLY A 82 -7.73 12.67 -1.79
N HIS A 83 -7.86 11.47 -1.20
CA HIS A 83 -8.68 11.19 -0.02
C HIS A 83 -7.83 10.88 1.21
N ASP A 84 -8.18 11.48 2.35
CA ASP A 84 -7.51 11.23 3.64
C ASP A 84 -7.90 9.87 4.25
N ARG A 85 -9.01 9.31 3.79
CA ARG A 85 -9.52 7.99 4.18
C ARG A 85 -9.45 7.01 3.01
N PRO A 86 -8.42 6.15 2.93
CA PRO A 86 -8.23 5.25 1.79
C PRO A 86 -9.40 4.30 1.51
N HIS A 87 -10.20 3.96 2.53
CA HIS A 87 -11.37 3.11 2.32
C HIS A 87 -12.44 3.73 1.41
N GLU A 88 -12.51 5.07 1.32
CA GLU A 88 -13.43 5.78 0.42
C GLU A 88 -13.09 5.51 -1.06
N VAL A 89 -11.84 5.22 -1.34
CA VAL A 89 -11.31 4.93 -2.70
C VAL A 89 -10.85 3.48 -2.86
N ALA A 90 -11.20 2.59 -1.94
CA ALA A 90 -10.80 1.19 -1.98
C ALA A 90 -11.22 0.48 -3.27
N HIS A 91 -12.32 0.92 -3.90
CA HIS A 91 -12.79 0.40 -5.19
C HIS A 91 -11.82 0.69 -6.35
N ALA A 92 -11.01 1.74 -6.24
CA ALA A 92 -10.00 2.13 -7.24
C ALA A 92 -8.59 1.58 -6.94
N ILE A 93 -8.43 0.85 -5.82
CA ILE A 93 -7.14 0.31 -5.39
C ILE A 93 -7.12 -1.21 -5.58
N GLY A 94 -6.09 -1.72 -6.24
CA GLY A 94 -5.74 -3.13 -6.27
C GLY A 94 -4.61 -3.43 -5.28
N TYR A 95 -4.72 -4.51 -4.52
CA TYR A 95 -3.68 -4.97 -3.61
C TYR A 95 -3.38 -6.45 -3.83
N LEU A 96 -2.12 -6.75 -4.07
CA LEU A 96 -1.63 -8.13 -4.13
C LEU A 96 -0.65 -8.34 -2.97
N PRO A 97 -1.03 -9.09 -1.92
CA PRO A 97 -0.13 -9.39 -0.80
C PRO A 97 1.00 -10.32 -1.22
N GLU A 98 2.12 -10.28 -0.49
CA GLU A 98 3.25 -11.19 -0.66
C GLU A 98 2.85 -12.65 -0.36
N GLU A 99 2.02 -12.86 0.65
CA GLU A 99 1.45 -14.17 0.94
C GLU A 99 0.36 -14.50 -0.08
N ARG A 100 0.39 -15.73 -0.57
CA ARG A 100 -0.49 -16.21 -1.64
C ARG A 100 -1.97 -16.03 -1.25
N GLY A 101 -2.60 -14.99 -1.77
CA GLY A 101 -4.04 -14.74 -1.59
C GLY A 101 -4.94 -15.67 -2.41
N LEU A 102 -4.39 -16.75 -2.98
CA LEU A 102 -5.15 -17.74 -3.74
C LEU A 102 -5.48 -18.94 -2.84
N TYR A 103 -6.71 -19.39 -2.89
CA TYR A 103 -7.15 -20.59 -2.20
C TYR A 103 -6.43 -21.81 -2.76
N PRO A 104 -5.68 -22.60 -1.97
CA PRO A 104 -4.88 -23.72 -2.47
C PRO A 104 -5.69 -24.82 -3.19
N SER A 105 -7.00 -24.88 -2.91
CA SER A 105 -7.94 -25.85 -3.50
C SER A 105 -8.62 -25.36 -4.78
N MET A 106 -8.43 -24.09 -5.16
CA MET A 106 -9.04 -23.51 -6.36
C MET A 106 -8.05 -23.50 -7.52
N LYS A 107 -8.55 -23.79 -8.72
CA LYS A 107 -7.78 -23.53 -9.95
C LYS A 107 -7.63 -22.02 -10.16
N ALA A 108 -6.54 -21.60 -10.79
CA ALA A 108 -6.24 -20.18 -10.99
C ALA A 108 -7.41 -19.42 -11.65
N PHE A 109 -8.01 -19.98 -12.70
CA PHE A 109 -9.14 -19.36 -13.39
C PHE A 109 -10.39 -19.24 -12.50
N GLU A 110 -10.64 -20.21 -11.61
CA GLU A 110 -11.77 -20.19 -10.67
C GLU A 110 -11.56 -19.08 -9.63
N ALA A 111 -10.32 -18.91 -9.13
CA ALA A 111 -9.97 -17.86 -8.20
C ALA A 111 -10.13 -16.47 -8.85
N ILE A 112 -9.68 -16.31 -10.10
CA ILE A 112 -9.84 -15.05 -10.84
C ILE A 112 -11.32 -14.73 -11.08
N ALA A 113 -12.11 -15.72 -11.54
CA ALA A 113 -13.53 -15.56 -11.75
C ALA A 113 -14.28 -15.21 -10.45
N PHE A 114 -13.91 -15.86 -9.34
CA PHE A 114 -14.46 -15.56 -8.02
C PHE A 114 -14.14 -14.11 -7.57
N LEU A 115 -12.89 -13.69 -7.69
CA LEU A 115 -12.48 -12.32 -7.34
C LEU A 115 -13.16 -11.28 -8.25
N GLY A 116 -13.34 -11.59 -9.54
CA GLY A 116 -14.09 -10.77 -10.48
C GLY A 116 -15.56 -10.64 -10.07
N ALA A 117 -16.17 -11.75 -9.65
CA ALA A 117 -17.57 -11.76 -9.20
C ALA A 117 -17.78 -10.91 -7.93
N LEU A 118 -16.82 -10.89 -7.00
CA LEU A 118 -16.85 -10.00 -5.84
C LEU A 118 -16.81 -8.50 -6.23
N ARG A 119 -16.32 -8.18 -7.41
CA ARG A 119 -16.31 -6.84 -8.01
C ARG A 119 -17.49 -6.59 -8.96
N GLY A 120 -18.47 -7.49 -8.97
CA GLY A 120 -19.70 -7.37 -9.78
C GLY A 120 -19.58 -7.84 -11.22
N LEU A 121 -18.48 -8.49 -11.61
CA LEU A 121 -18.36 -9.11 -12.93
C LEU A 121 -19.18 -10.42 -12.99
N PRO A 122 -19.90 -10.69 -14.09
CA PRO A 122 -20.58 -11.96 -14.27
C PRO A 122 -19.58 -13.12 -14.26
N LEU A 123 -19.89 -14.22 -13.52
CA LEU A 123 -19.02 -15.40 -13.42
C LEU A 123 -18.67 -16.04 -14.79
N LYS A 124 -19.47 -15.78 -15.83
CA LYS A 124 -19.20 -16.28 -17.19
C LYS A 124 -18.05 -15.53 -17.87
N GLU A 125 -17.92 -14.23 -17.63
CA GLU A 125 -16.87 -13.38 -18.24
C GLU A 125 -15.49 -13.60 -17.59
N GLY A 126 -15.44 -14.11 -16.36
CA GLY A 126 -14.16 -14.45 -15.70
C GLY A 126 -13.57 -15.80 -16.11
N ARG A 127 -14.21 -16.52 -17.05
CA ARG A 127 -13.75 -17.83 -17.54
C ARG A 127 -13.20 -17.80 -18.97
N GLU A 128 -13.32 -16.68 -19.66
CA GLU A 128 -12.73 -16.40 -20.97
C GLU A 128 -11.42 -15.60 -20.80
#